data_e3eee6ae08f4d2f79f0d70f9978f11b5
#
_entry.id   e3eee6ae08f4d2f79f0d70f9978f11b5
#
_cell.length_a   1.000
_cell.length_b   1.000
_cell.length_c   1.000
_cell.angle_alpha   90.00
_cell.angle_beta   90.00
_cell.angle_gamma   90.00
#
_symmetry.space_group_name_H-M   'P 1'
#
loop_
_entity.id
_entity.type
_entity.pdbx_description
1 polymer ?
#
loop_
_entity_poly.entity_id
_entity_poly.type
_entity_poly.pdbx_seq_one_letter_code
_entity_poly.pdbx_strand_id
1 'polypeptide(L)'
;MSAFFNELASLEGRYAKAFYSTLSSTPEKLQKALKEIEDFNALLKDHKDFSSVVLEPLVHIDVRLRVLERVLKPFDFSKEFRHFVGLVLEHGRMRYMKTIFAAFIRLYQKTNHITPVTLSSAHALSKDELAMFTKLFKDKFGPYTEVSAKTDPALLAGYRIETPEEVFDGSFQKQLRLIQQSFHER
;
A
#
# COMPACT_ATOMS: atom_id res chain seq x y z
N MET A 1 -19.09 0.25 7.29
CA MET A 1 -19.13 1.72 7.05
C MET A 1 -18.43 2.53 8.15
N SER A 2 -18.58 2.19 9.43
CA SER A 2 -18.01 2.93 10.58
C SER A 2 -16.47 3.02 10.60
N ALA A 3 -15.74 1.92 10.34
CA ALA A 3 -14.28 1.89 10.43
C ALA A 3 -13.57 2.82 9.41
N PHE A 4 -14.09 2.93 8.20
CA PHE A 4 -13.52 3.80 7.17
C PHE A 4 -13.72 5.30 7.46
N PHE A 5 -14.88 5.68 8.00
CA PHE A 5 -15.11 7.07 8.43
C PHE A 5 -14.18 7.47 9.56
N ASN A 6 -13.91 6.56 10.52
CA ASN A 6 -12.93 6.79 11.57
C ASN A 6 -11.50 6.88 11.03
N GLU A 7 -11.16 6.09 10.01
CA GLU A 7 -9.85 6.16 9.35
C GLU A 7 -9.64 7.48 8.61
N LEU A 8 -10.66 8.00 7.90
CA LEU A 8 -10.59 9.32 7.25
C LEU A 8 -10.59 10.49 8.24
N ALA A 9 -11.10 10.30 9.44
CA ALA A 9 -11.04 11.28 10.51
C ALA A 9 -9.66 11.32 11.19
N SER A 10 -8.86 10.27 11.02
CA SER A 10 -7.48 10.22 11.52
C SER A 10 -6.60 11.32 10.88
N LEU A 11 -5.44 11.57 11.47
CA LEU A 11 -4.48 12.51 10.91
C LEU A 11 -4.06 12.09 9.50
N GLU A 12 -3.73 10.81 9.34
CA GLU A 12 -3.29 10.22 8.08
C GLU A 12 -4.39 10.31 7.00
N GLY A 13 -5.62 10.01 7.39
CA GLY A 13 -6.78 10.09 6.48
C GLY A 13 -7.06 11.50 6.00
N ARG A 14 -6.89 12.52 6.86
CA ARG A 14 -7.06 13.94 6.47
C ARG A 14 -6.02 14.37 5.44
N TYR A 15 -4.74 13.99 5.62
CA TYR A 15 -3.69 14.26 4.64
C TYR A 15 -3.93 13.53 3.33
N ALA A 16 -4.28 12.24 3.40
CA ALA A 16 -4.61 11.43 2.24
C ALA A 16 -5.78 12.03 1.44
N LYS A 17 -6.85 12.44 2.12
CA LYS A 17 -8.01 13.08 1.51
C LYS A 17 -7.66 14.43 0.87
N ALA A 18 -6.87 15.27 1.55
CA ALA A 18 -6.42 16.54 1.01
C ALA A 18 -5.59 16.33 -0.26
N PHE A 19 -4.63 15.42 -0.25
CA PHE A 19 -3.82 15.09 -1.41
C PHE A 19 -4.67 14.51 -2.54
N TYR A 20 -5.58 13.59 -2.24
CA TYR A 20 -6.51 13.04 -3.22
C TYR A 20 -7.37 14.12 -3.89
N SER A 21 -7.91 15.06 -3.12
CA SER A 21 -8.76 16.15 -3.65
C SER A 21 -8.01 17.09 -4.59
N THR A 22 -6.70 17.31 -4.39
CA THR A 22 -5.88 18.12 -5.30
C THR A 22 -5.62 17.43 -6.65
N LEU A 23 -5.71 16.10 -6.70
CA LEU A 23 -5.44 15.27 -7.88
C LEU A 23 -6.71 14.76 -8.58
N SER A 24 -7.86 14.80 -7.90
CA SER A 24 -9.12 14.16 -8.35
C SER A 24 -9.70 14.72 -9.64
N SER A 25 -9.22 15.87 -10.11
CA SER A 25 -9.65 16.48 -11.36
C SER A 25 -9.23 15.73 -12.62
N THR A 26 -8.22 14.84 -12.54
CA THR A 26 -7.65 14.15 -13.70
C THR A 26 -7.22 12.72 -13.31
N PRO A 27 -7.83 11.66 -13.91
CA PRO A 27 -7.47 10.27 -13.60
C PRO A 27 -5.97 9.95 -13.80
N GLU A 28 -5.35 10.57 -14.81
CA GLU A 28 -3.92 10.41 -15.10
C GLU A 28 -3.03 10.90 -13.97
N LYS A 29 -3.41 11.99 -13.29
CA LYS A 29 -2.67 12.50 -12.12
C LYS A 29 -2.74 11.55 -10.94
N LEU A 30 -3.87 10.89 -10.74
CA LEU A 30 -4.01 9.87 -9.68
C LEU A 30 -3.13 8.66 -9.94
N GLN A 31 -3.09 8.16 -11.19
CA GLN A 31 -2.20 7.05 -11.56
C GLN A 31 -0.72 7.44 -11.42
N LYS A 32 -0.35 8.66 -11.87
CA LYS A 32 1.00 9.17 -11.68
C LYS A 32 1.36 9.25 -10.20
N ALA A 33 0.46 9.73 -9.36
CA ALA A 33 0.70 9.82 -7.91
C ALA A 33 0.92 8.45 -7.24
N LEU A 34 0.22 7.40 -7.68
CA LEU A 34 0.47 6.03 -7.18
C LEU A 34 1.90 5.59 -7.47
N LYS A 35 2.38 5.82 -8.70
CA LYS A 35 3.76 5.51 -9.09
C LYS A 35 4.76 6.36 -8.30
N GLU A 36 4.49 7.66 -8.14
CA GLU A 36 5.33 8.57 -7.36
C GLU A 36 5.43 8.13 -5.89
N ILE A 37 4.36 7.58 -5.31
CA ILE A 37 4.35 7.00 -3.96
C ILE A 37 5.27 5.78 -3.88
N GLU A 38 5.23 4.88 -4.87
CA GLU A 38 6.10 3.71 -4.93
C GLU A 38 7.56 4.11 -5.06
N ASP A 39 7.87 5.01 -6.01
CA ASP A 39 9.21 5.52 -6.25
C ASP A 39 9.78 6.23 -5.01
N PHE A 40 8.96 7.02 -4.31
CA PHE A 40 9.38 7.70 -3.09
C PHE A 40 9.62 6.73 -1.92
N ASN A 41 8.80 5.69 -1.77
CA ASN A 41 9.01 4.65 -0.78
C ASN A 41 10.29 3.84 -1.05
N ALA A 42 10.58 3.54 -2.32
CA ALA A 42 11.84 2.92 -2.74
C ALA A 42 13.03 3.83 -2.40
N LEU A 43 12.94 5.12 -2.72
CA LEU A 43 13.96 6.11 -2.42
C LEU A 43 14.28 6.18 -0.91
N LEU A 44 13.27 6.19 -0.05
CA LEU A 44 13.45 6.18 1.41
C LEU A 44 14.09 4.89 1.92
N LYS A 45 13.86 3.77 1.24
CA LYS A 45 14.43 2.47 1.59
C LYS A 45 15.87 2.32 1.14
N ASP A 46 16.18 2.77 -0.08
CA ASP A 46 17.48 2.54 -0.73
C ASP A 46 18.53 3.57 -0.30
N HIS A 47 18.10 4.79 0.07
CA HIS A 47 18.98 5.88 0.50
C HIS A 47 18.84 6.17 2.00
N LYS A 48 19.56 5.39 2.82
CA LYS A 48 19.51 5.52 4.29
C LYS A 48 19.93 6.90 4.79
N ASP A 49 20.92 7.53 4.16
CA ASP A 49 21.40 8.87 4.54
C ASP A 49 20.30 9.94 4.31
N PHE A 50 19.58 9.84 3.19
CA PHE A 50 18.45 10.70 2.91
C PHE A 50 17.32 10.48 3.94
N SER A 51 16.96 9.23 4.18
CA SER A 51 15.89 8.90 5.13
C SER A 51 16.24 9.33 6.55
N SER A 52 17.51 9.19 6.97
CA SER A 52 17.94 9.60 8.30
C SER A 52 17.81 11.11 8.50
N VAL A 53 18.21 11.93 7.52
CA VAL A 53 18.09 13.40 7.61
C VAL A 53 16.63 13.85 7.59
N VAL A 54 15.82 13.31 6.68
CA VAL A 54 14.44 13.76 6.49
C VAL A 54 13.51 13.31 7.63
N LEU A 55 13.79 12.15 8.25
CA LEU A 55 12.99 11.62 9.36
C LEU A 55 13.46 12.15 10.74
N GLU A 56 14.68 12.70 10.85
CA GLU A 56 15.25 13.16 12.12
C GLU A 56 14.66 14.51 12.57
N PRO A 57 13.89 14.56 13.65
CA PRO A 57 13.27 15.79 14.13
C PRO A 57 14.27 16.84 14.64
N LEU A 58 15.47 16.42 15.06
CA LEU A 58 16.50 17.32 15.58
C LEU A 58 17.21 18.12 14.50
N VAL A 59 17.13 17.68 13.24
CA VAL A 59 17.67 18.45 12.10
C VAL A 59 16.74 19.62 11.79
N HIS A 60 17.33 20.83 11.65
CA HIS A 60 16.57 22.04 11.35
C HIS A 60 15.73 21.88 10.09
N ILE A 61 14.52 22.41 10.12
CA ILE A 61 13.53 22.21 9.04
C ILE A 61 14.05 22.69 7.67
N ASP A 62 14.74 23.83 7.62
CA ASP A 62 15.28 24.38 6.36
C ASP A 62 16.34 23.46 5.72
N VAL A 63 17.10 22.75 6.55
CA VAL A 63 18.08 21.77 6.06
C VAL A 63 17.35 20.57 5.47
N ARG A 64 16.35 20.07 6.16
CA ARG A 64 15.52 18.93 5.71
C ARG A 64 14.80 19.25 4.41
N LEU A 65 14.20 20.45 4.28
CA LEU A 65 13.54 20.88 3.05
C LEU A 65 14.52 20.99 1.88
N ARG A 66 15.69 21.62 2.08
CA ARG A 66 16.73 21.70 1.04
C ARG A 66 17.23 20.34 0.58
N VAL A 67 17.40 19.40 1.52
CA VAL A 67 17.80 18.02 1.19
C VAL A 67 16.69 17.33 0.41
N LEU A 68 15.43 17.47 0.85
CA LEU A 68 14.27 16.92 0.14
C LEU A 68 14.20 17.42 -1.30
N GLU A 69 14.25 18.75 -1.51
CA GLU A 69 14.20 19.35 -2.85
C GLU A 69 15.38 18.89 -3.73
N ARG A 70 16.59 18.86 -3.17
CA ARG A 70 17.79 18.46 -3.91
C ARG A 70 17.71 16.99 -4.36
N VAL A 71 17.19 16.11 -3.50
CA VAL A 71 17.06 14.68 -3.80
C VAL A 71 15.90 14.43 -4.77
N LEU A 72 14.77 15.14 -4.64
CA LEU A 72 13.63 14.95 -5.53
C LEU A 72 13.83 15.61 -6.92
N LYS A 73 14.75 16.57 -7.06
CA LYS A 73 14.95 17.31 -8.31
C LYS A 73 15.31 16.45 -9.52
N PRO A 74 16.19 15.43 -9.43
CA PRO A 74 16.54 14.56 -10.56
C PRO A 74 15.44 13.56 -10.94
N PHE A 75 14.42 13.38 -10.09
CA PHE A 75 13.31 12.47 -10.35
C PHE A 75 12.11 13.22 -10.95
N ASP A 76 11.31 12.54 -11.79
CA ASP A 76 10.13 13.12 -12.46
C ASP A 76 8.89 13.18 -11.53
N PHE A 77 9.08 13.67 -10.30
CA PHE A 77 7.96 13.91 -9.39
C PHE A 77 7.18 15.16 -9.80
N SER A 78 5.84 15.05 -9.77
CA SER A 78 4.94 16.18 -10.04
C SER A 78 5.11 17.31 -9.02
N LYS A 79 4.70 18.51 -9.43
CA LYS A 79 4.73 19.68 -8.51
C LYS A 79 3.83 19.45 -7.30
N GLU A 80 2.67 18.86 -7.53
CA GLU A 80 1.69 18.54 -6.51
C GLU A 80 2.25 17.56 -5.48
N PHE A 81 2.94 16.51 -5.94
CA PHE A 81 3.56 15.52 -5.05
C PHE A 81 4.69 16.14 -4.21
N ARG A 82 5.59 16.89 -4.86
CA ARG A 82 6.69 17.57 -4.15
C ARG A 82 6.18 18.56 -3.10
N HIS A 83 5.16 19.34 -3.45
CA HIS A 83 4.52 20.27 -2.52
C HIS A 83 3.87 19.53 -1.34
N PHE A 84 3.17 18.43 -1.61
CA PHE A 84 2.55 17.61 -0.57
C PHE A 84 3.58 17.03 0.40
N VAL A 85 4.67 16.44 -0.10
CA VAL A 85 5.74 15.87 0.74
C VAL A 85 6.43 16.98 1.55
N GLY A 86 6.68 18.15 0.94
CA GLY A 86 7.22 19.32 1.64
C GLY A 86 6.33 19.78 2.79
N LEU A 87 5.03 19.89 2.56
CA LEU A 87 4.05 20.28 3.58
C LEU A 87 4.00 19.28 4.75
N VAL A 88 4.04 17.97 4.47
CA VAL A 88 4.10 16.93 5.51
C VAL A 88 5.38 17.06 6.33
N LEU A 89 6.50 17.38 5.68
CA LEU A 89 7.80 17.60 6.33
C LEU A 89 7.77 18.84 7.24
N GLU A 90 7.26 19.99 6.74
CA GLU A 90 7.11 21.23 7.49
C GLU A 90 6.29 21.07 8.78
N HIS A 91 5.25 20.28 8.71
CA HIS A 91 4.43 19.95 9.89
C HIS A 91 5.06 18.89 10.83
N GLY A 92 6.29 18.44 10.55
CA GLY A 92 6.98 17.45 11.37
C GLY A 92 6.35 16.04 11.34
N ARG A 93 5.56 15.75 10.29
CA ARG A 93 4.76 14.51 10.20
C ARG A 93 5.36 13.46 9.25
N MET A 94 6.61 13.63 8.87
CA MET A 94 7.29 12.75 7.92
C MET A 94 7.34 11.28 8.38
N ARG A 95 7.38 11.04 9.69
CA ARG A 95 7.29 9.68 10.27
C ARG A 95 6.02 8.91 9.89
N TYR A 96 4.93 9.65 9.64
CA TYR A 96 3.63 9.08 9.26
C TYR A 96 3.45 8.96 7.75
N MET A 97 4.47 9.27 6.94
CA MET A 97 4.35 9.28 5.48
C MET A 97 3.87 7.94 4.92
N LYS A 98 4.40 6.82 5.44
CA LYS A 98 3.98 5.48 4.99
C LYS A 98 2.50 5.21 5.27
N THR A 99 2.01 5.60 6.43
CA THR A 99 0.58 5.42 6.80
C THR A 99 -0.32 6.39 6.05
N ILE A 100 0.15 7.61 5.76
CA ILE A 100 -0.55 8.58 4.91
C ILE A 100 -0.69 8.03 3.48
N PHE A 101 0.37 7.49 2.90
CA PHE A 101 0.33 6.88 1.58
C PHE A 101 -0.56 5.63 1.53
N ALA A 102 -0.53 4.79 2.57
CA ALA A 102 -1.44 3.66 2.67
C ALA A 102 -2.91 4.11 2.72
N ALA A 103 -3.22 5.17 3.46
CA ALA A 103 -4.56 5.75 3.50
C ALA A 103 -4.98 6.34 2.14
N PHE A 104 -4.04 6.97 1.40
CA PHE A 104 -4.29 7.47 0.05
C PHE A 104 -4.62 6.34 -0.93
N ILE A 105 -3.84 5.25 -0.93
CA ILE A 105 -4.07 4.09 -1.79
C ILE A 105 -5.44 3.47 -1.50
N ARG A 106 -5.81 3.28 -0.23
CA ARG A 106 -7.13 2.77 0.15
C ARG A 106 -8.26 3.69 -0.29
N LEU A 107 -8.09 5.02 -0.16
CA LEU A 107 -9.06 6.00 -0.63
C LEU A 107 -9.24 5.91 -2.14
N TYR A 108 -8.13 5.82 -2.89
CA TYR A 108 -8.13 5.64 -4.34
C TYR A 108 -8.87 4.36 -4.75
N GLN A 109 -8.53 3.23 -4.15
CA GLN A 109 -9.16 1.93 -4.42
C GLN A 109 -10.66 1.99 -4.16
N LYS A 110 -11.07 2.55 -3.02
CA LYS A 110 -12.48 2.65 -2.67
C LYS A 110 -13.28 3.57 -3.60
N THR A 111 -12.72 4.73 -3.95
CA THR A 111 -13.40 5.69 -4.84
C THR A 111 -13.53 5.16 -6.26
N ASN A 112 -12.56 4.35 -6.71
CA ASN A 112 -12.59 3.72 -8.03
C ASN A 112 -13.18 2.31 -8.02
N HIS A 113 -13.78 1.88 -6.90
CA HIS A 113 -14.37 0.54 -6.73
C HIS A 113 -13.39 -0.61 -7.04
N ILE A 114 -12.09 -0.39 -6.77
CA ILE A 114 -11.05 -1.39 -6.97
C ILE A 114 -11.01 -2.30 -5.75
N THR A 115 -11.13 -3.61 -5.98
CA THR A 115 -10.97 -4.62 -4.92
C THR A 115 -9.57 -5.20 -4.97
N PRO A 116 -8.68 -4.87 -4.01
CA PRO A 116 -7.37 -5.49 -3.93
C PRO A 116 -7.52 -6.93 -3.41
N VAL A 117 -6.89 -7.87 -4.11
CA VAL A 117 -6.84 -9.28 -3.72
C VAL A 117 -5.38 -9.70 -3.62
N THR A 118 -4.96 -10.18 -2.46
CA THR A 118 -3.63 -10.76 -2.27
C THR A 118 -3.75 -12.29 -2.33
N LEU A 119 -3.06 -12.88 -3.29
CA LEU A 119 -2.95 -14.34 -3.45
C LEU A 119 -1.59 -14.79 -2.93
N SER A 120 -1.56 -15.48 -1.80
CA SER A 120 -0.35 -16.10 -1.25
C SER A 120 -0.31 -17.58 -1.62
N SER A 121 0.82 -18.05 -2.13
CA SER A 121 1.04 -19.47 -2.50
C SER A 121 2.36 -19.97 -1.91
N ALA A 122 2.46 -21.28 -1.69
CA ALA A 122 3.70 -21.89 -1.17
C ALA A 122 4.87 -21.77 -2.16
N HIS A 123 4.58 -21.68 -3.46
CA HIS A 123 5.57 -21.57 -4.54
C HIS A 123 5.27 -20.34 -5.41
N ALA A 124 6.29 -19.89 -6.13
CA ALA A 124 6.12 -18.83 -7.12
C ALA A 124 5.12 -19.27 -8.21
N LEU A 125 4.11 -18.46 -8.44
CA LEU A 125 3.09 -18.72 -9.46
C LEU A 125 3.65 -18.47 -10.86
N SER A 126 3.31 -19.34 -11.79
CA SER A 126 3.56 -19.11 -13.20
C SER A 126 2.66 -17.98 -13.75
N LYS A 127 3.03 -17.43 -14.91
CA LYS A 127 2.22 -16.40 -15.59
C LYS A 127 0.81 -16.89 -15.92
N ASP A 128 0.69 -18.16 -16.31
CA ASP A 128 -0.58 -18.77 -16.71
C ASP A 128 -1.49 -19.00 -15.50
N GLU A 129 -0.93 -19.47 -14.38
CA GLU A 129 -1.66 -19.59 -13.12
C GLU A 129 -2.15 -18.24 -12.61
N LEU A 130 -1.29 -17.22 -12.64
CA LEU A 130 -1.66 -15.86 -12.24
C LEU A 130 -2.79 -15.30 -13.14
N ALA A 131 -2.72 -15.53 -14.45
CA ALA A 131 -3.76 -15.13 -15.39
C ALA A 131 -5.09 -15.83 -15.11
N MET A 132 -5.06 -17.13 -14.80
CA MET A 132 -6.24 -17.91 -14.44
C MET A 132 -6.88 -17.38 -13.13
N PHE A 133 -6.10 -17.17 -12.08
CA PHE A 133 -6.59 -16.61 -10.82
C PHE A 133 -7.12 -15.19 -11.01
N THR A 134 -6.45 -14.37 -11.80
CA THR A 134 -6.90 -13.00 -12.10
C THR A 134 -8.27 -13.01 -12.77
N LYS A 135 -8.51 -13.91 -13.73
CA LYS A 135 -9.82 -14.07 -14.36
C LYS A 135 -10.88 -14.50 -13.35
N LEU A 136 -10.59 -15.53 -12.56
CA LEU A 136 -11.50 -16.06 -11.53
C LEU A 136 -11.87 -14.98 -10.48
N PHE A 137 -10.90 -14.16 -10.07
CA PHE A 137 -11.17 -13.11 -9.10
C PHE A 137 -11.95 -11.94 -9.71
N LYS A 138 -11.71 -11.60 -10.98
CA LYS A 138 -12.53 -10.61 -11.68
C LYS A 138 -13.98 -11.06 -11.84
N ASP A 139 -14.20 -12.34 -12.09
CA ASP A 139 -15.56 -12.91 -12.18
C ASP A 139 -16.26 -12.91 -10.80
N LYS A 140 -15.50 -13.11 -9.71
CA LYS A 140 -16.05 -13.19 -8.36
C LYS A 140 -16.20 -11.83 -7.67
N PHE A 141 -15.21 -10.94 -7.79
CA PHE A 141 -15.13 -9.67 -7.06
C PHE A 141 -15.34 -8.43 -7.94
N GLY A 142 -15.53 -8.64 -9.25
CA GLY A 142 -15.79 -7.57 -10.21
C GLY A 142 -14.59 -7.22 -11.11
N PRO A 143 -14.87 -6.48 -12.21
CA PRO A 143 -13.88 -6.22 -13.27
C PRO A 143 -12.68 -5.37 -12.81
N TYR A 144 -12.85 -4.59 -11.75
CA TYR A 144 -11.80 -3.71 -11.19
C TYR A 144 -11.02 -4.38 -10.05
N THR A 145 -10.78 -5.70 -10.15
CA THR A 145 -9.99 -6.43 -9.16
C THR A 145 -8.50 -6.32 -9.48
N GLU A 146 -7.72 -5.84 -8.50
CA GLU A 146 -6.26 -5.84 -8.54
C GLU A 146 -5.72 -7.06 -7.81
N VAL A 147 -4.97 -7.92 -8.51
CA VAL A 147 -4.41 -9.16 -7.94
C VAL A 147 -2.92 -8.98 -7.71
N SER A 148 -2.49 -9.11 -6.46
CA SER A 148 -1.08 -9.18 -6.07
C SER A 148 -0.73 -10.61 -5.65
N ALA A 149 0.34 -11.17 -6.20
CA ALA A 149 0.83 -12.49 -5.84
C ALA A 149 2.00 -12.39 -4.85
N LYS A 150 1.98 -13.22 -3.81
CA LYS A 150 3.06 -13.36 -2.84
C LYS A 150 3.44 -14.82 -2.70
N THR A 151 4.73 -15.10 -2.52
CA THR A 151 5.20 -16.44 -2.16
C THR A 151 5.38 -16.51 -0.66
N ASP A 152 4.70 -17.45 -0.02
CA ASP A 152 4.80 -17.72 1.42
C ASP A 152 5.04 -19.23 1.65
N PRO A 153 6.30 -19.65 1.82
CA PRO A 153 6.64 -21.04 2.04
C PRO A 153 6.02 -21.64 3.31
N ALA A 154 5.58 -20.81 4.27
CA ALA A 154 4.93 -21.28 5.50
C ALA A 154 3.59 -21.93 5.26
N LEU A 155 2.96 -21.70 4.11
CA LEU A 155 1.70 -22.37 3.74
C LEU A 155 1.86 -23.87 3.47
N LEU A 156 3.10 -24.33 3.23
CA LEU A 156 3.48 -25.70 2.83
C LEU A 156 2.91 -26.11 1.47
N ALA A 157 1.61 -25.96 1.26
CA ALA A 157 0.90 -26.16 -0.01
C ALA A 157 -0.44 -25.42 0.04
N GLY A 158 -1.07 -25.26 -1.15
CA GLY A 158 -2.34 -24.55 -1.29
C GLY A 158 -2.21 -23.06 -1.44
N TYR A 159 -3.32 -22.35 -1.28
CA TYR A 159 -3.44 -20.91 -1.51
C TYR A 159 -4.15 -20.23 -0.36
N ARG A 160 -3.72 -19.01 -0.06
CA ARG A 160 -4.41 -18.09 0.84
C ARG A 160 -4.78 -16.84 0.07
N ILE A 161 -6.06 -16.47 0.12
CA ILE A 161 -6.62 -15.33 -0.59
C ILE A 161 -7.06 -14.31 0.46
N GLU A 162 -6.52 -13.12 0.42
CA GLU A 162 -6.85 -12.02 1.32
C GLU A 162 -7.50 -10.89 0.54
N THR A 163 -8.70 -10.50 0.97
CA THR A 163 -9.42 -9.32 0.51
C THR A 163 -9.57 -8.34 1.68
N PRO A 164 -9.96 -7.07 1.48
CA PRO A 164 -10.21 -6.14 2.58
C PRO A 164 -11.32 -6.60 3.55
N GLU A 165 -12.21 -7.46 3.11
CA GLU A 165 -13.39 -7.90 3.86
C GLU A 165 -13.21 -9.31 4.44
N GLU A 166 -12.50 -10.20 3.74
CA GLU A 166 -12.45 -11.63 4.08
C GLU A 166 -11.06 -12.23 3.79
N VAL A 167 -10.72 -13.27 4.55
CA VAL A 167 -9.53 -14.10 4.33
C VAL A 167 -9.97 -15.55 4.07
N PHE A 168 -9.69 -16.04 2.88
CA PHE A 168 -9.91 -17.43 2.49
C PHE A 168 -8.59 -18.19 2.59
N ASP A 169 -8.46 -19.02 3.61
CA ASP A 169 -7.26 -19.81 3.86
C ASP A 169 -7.51 -21.27 3.49
N GLY A 170 -7.03 -21.67 2.32
CA GLY A 170 -7.01 -23.04 1.80
C GLY A 170 -5.63 -23.70 1.91
N SER A 171 -4.77 -23.25 2.84
CA SER A 171 -3.46 -23.83 3.02
C SER A 171 -3.49 -25.19 3.68
N PHE A 172 -2.52 -26.03 3.33
CA PHE A 172 -2.30 -27.31 3.97
C PHE A 172 -1.91 -27.15 5.45
N GLN A 173 -1.21 -26.07 5.78
CA GLN A 173 -0.88 -25.71 7.16
C GLN A 173 -2.15 -25.58 8.03
N LYS A 174 -3.19 -24.91 7.54
CA LYS A 174 -4.47 -24.80 8.26
C LYS A 174 -5.14 -26.16 8.46
N GLN A 175 -5.13 -27.00 7.43
CA GLN A 175 -5.69 -28.35 7.52
C GLN A 175 -4.96 -29.20 8.57
N LEU A 176 -3.63 -29.18 8.60
CA LEU A 176 -2.85 -29.86 9.63
C LEU A 176 -3.16 -29.35 11.04
N ARG A 177 -3.30 -28.03 11.22
CA ARG A 177 -3.64 -27.44 12.51
C ARG A 177 -5.03 -27.90 13.00
N LEU A 178 -6.01 -27.97 12.12
CA LEU A 178 -7.35 -28.45 12.44
C LEU A 178 -7.32 -29.95 12.86
N ILE A 179 -6.53 -30.76 12.16
CA ILE A 179 -6.32 -32.16 12.51
C ILE A 179 -5.68 -32.30 13.90
N GLN A 180 -4.62 -31.53 14.17
CA GLN A 180 -3.96 -31.54 15.49
C GLN A 180 -4.92 -31.14 16.62
N GLN A 181 -5.75 -30.11 16.41
CA GLN A 181 -6.76 -29.70 17.40
C GLN A 181 -7.76 -30.82 17.69
N SER A 182 -8.22 -31.51 16.66
CA SER A 182 -9.18 -32.64 16.82
C SER A 182 -8.60 -33.81 17.63
N PHE A 183 -7.27 -33.95 17.68
CA PHE A 183 -6.61 -34.98 18.52
C PHE A 183 -6.40 -34.55 19.97
N HIS A 184 -6.40 -33.23 20.27
CA HIS A 184 -6.26 -32.74 21.63
C HIS A 184 -7.56 -32.57 22.40
N GLU A 185 -8.71 -32.63 21.70
CA GLU A 185 -10.05 -32.56 22.28
C GLU A 185 -10.63 -33.95 22.63
N ARG A 186 -9.83 -35.01 22.47
CA ARG A 186 -10.18 -36.38 22.90
C ARG A 186 -9.27 -36.81 24.08
#